data_40ffc983ab904ec204eaf5c24e30a3ac
#
_entry.id   40ffc983ab904ec204eaf5c24e30a3ac
#
_cell.length_a   1.000
_cell.length_b   1.000
_cell.length_c   1.000
_cell.angle_alpha   90.00
_cell.angle_beta   90.00
_cell.angle_gamma   90.00
#
_symmetry.space_group_name_H-M   'P 1'
#
loop_
_entity.id
_entity.type
_entity.pdbx_description
1 polymer ?
#
loop_
_entity_poly.entity_id
_entity_poly.type
_entity_poly.pdbx_seq_one_letter_code
_entity_poly.pdbx_strand_id
1 'polypeptide(L)'
;MYKRQNLKLFRAKKKLLKDFITNDPYLSGELGNYKHGTLFRHDIVFISITDGSHTADLFTGEGEDFSSAFASAMNSAEKYVSDNDIVPLWVKVDCVNSCKICTRAEFEEEIRSSREFFFKKGVSFDTGFETALLEAQLNCCGLINYKNGTLDDNKIRDFLSSRTTLESIPDNVLSFTTVGYICDENKKLYKLYPDEENYGRRIVPELTKGDIKQVIETSSVYLANAVKDNGQFDYGVNPVNDFHFVTYNILRHSGTIWSLIMQYDTTKDEKLVPKIESTIDFLMQSIEYSDSDHAYLVERKSDEIKLGGNAIAIVTLSTYAAVFDSDRYDKLIAALANSVLDMQEEDGSYYHVLSFPDFQRKERDRIVYYDGEATFALARAYSITKDNRYLDAAEKALDYFIKNDYTRFCDHWIAYAVNEVTIHDPKERYLNFGLKNANDNLNKIFNQDTTFHTFLELLMAAFSLYERIKEKNIYVSYMQRFNFEAFIRTIYRRAHYMLGGYLYPEIAMYMKVPESVVYTFCVRHDSYRIRIDDVQHYIGGYYNFYRNFDKLNEYYKQITDKPKTRQSETPVDSERASFVNWILSNI
;
A
#
# COMPACT_ATOMS: atom_id res chain seq x y z
N MET A 1 -16.52 26.46 26.19
CA MET A 1 -17.47 25.45 25.65
C MET A 1 -16.74 24.25 25.07
N TYR A 2 -15.73 24.44 24.23
CA TYR A 2 -14.94 23.37 23.57
C TYR A 2 -14.23 22.44 24.55
N LYS A 3 -13.52 22.96 25.54
CA LYS A 3 -12.79 22.18 26.56
C LYS A 3 -13.67 21.13 27.29
N ARG A 4 -14.92 21.48 27.61
CA ARG A 4 -15.89 20.52 28.19
C ARG A 4 -16.31 19.43 27.19
N GLN A 5 -16.33 19.75 25.90
CA GLN A 5 -16.72 18.81 24.86
C GLN A 5 -15.62 17.79 24.58
N ASN A 6 -14.35 18.23 24.49
CA ASN A 6 -13.19 17.39 24.31
C ASN A 6 -13.04 16.39 25.47
N LEU A 7 -13.18 16.87 26.69
CA LEU A 7 -13.13 16.01 27.88
C LEU A 7 -14.29 15.01 27.92
N LYS A 8 -15.50 15.40 27.48
CA LYS A 8 -16.63 14.47 27.36
C LYS A 8 -16.39 13.40 26.31
N LEU A 9 -15.80 13.77 25.17
CA LEU A 9 -15.41 12.84 24.12
C LEU A 9 -14.35 11.85 24.61
N PHE A 10 -13.31 12.33 25.29
CA PHE A 10 -12.28 11.48 25.87
C PHE A 10 -12.85 10.46 26.87
N ARG A 11 -13.69 10.92 27.81
CA ARG A 11 -14.33 10.05 28.79
C ARG A 11 -15.23 8.99 28.15
N ALA A 12 -15.91 9.33 27.06
CA ALA A 12 -16.69 8.35 26.29
C ALA A 12 -15.80 7.28 25.67
N LYS A 13 -14.69 7.66 25.03
CA LYS A 13 -13.71 6.71 24.44
C LYS A 13 -13.02 5.87 25.53
N LYS A 14 -12.64 6.47 26.66
CA LYS A 14 -12.08 5.77 27.84
C LYS A 14 -13.00 4.65 28.30
N LYS A 15 -14.31 4.94 28.42
CA LYS A 15 -15.31 3.92 28.82
C LYS A 15 -15.42 2.80 27.80
N LEU A 16 -15.56 3.15 26.51
CA LEU A 16 -15.68 2.17 25.43
C LEU A 16 -14.46 1.25 25.38
N LEU A 17 -13.24 1.82 25.44
CA LEU A 17 -11.99 1.05 25.45
C LEU A 17 -11.92 0.13 26.67
N LYS A 18 -12.23 0.64 27.88
CA LYS A 18 -12.20 -0.19 29.10
C LYS A 18 -13.12 -1.40 28.96
N ASP A 19 -14.37 -1.16 28.55
CA ASP A 19 -15.36 -2.22 28.41
C ASP A 19 -14.95 -3.23 27.33
N PHE A 20 -14.40 -2.76 26.20
CA PHE A 20 -13.92 -3.61 25.10
C PHE A 20 -12.75 -4.50 25.52
N ILE A 21 -11.71 -3.91 26.16
CA ILE A 21 -10.50 -4.60 26.58
C ILE A 21 -10.81 -5.63 27.69
N THR A 22 -11.63 -5.25 28.68
CA THR A 22 -11.98 -6.15 29.81
C THR A 22 -12.72 -7.41 29.34
N ASN A 23 -13.47 -7.31 28.23
CA ASN A 23 -14.22 -8.43 27.67
C ASN A 23 -13.40 -9.23 26.63
N ASP A 24 -12.16 -8.87 26.34
CA ASP A 24 -11.33 -9.64 25.41
C ASP A 24 -10.82 -10.93 26.08
N PRO A 25 -11.15 -12.13 25.51
CA PRO A 25 -10.69 -13.42 26.04
C PRO A 25 -9.17 -13.54 26.11
N TYR A 26 -8.43 -12.84 25.24
CA TYR A 26 -6.97 -12.84 25.21
C TYR A 26 -6.39 -12.26 26.49
N LEU A 27 -6.93 -11.14 26.97
CA LEU A 27 -6.50 -10.52 28.24
C LEU A 27 -6.86 -11.36 29.48
N SER A 28 -8.05 -11.98 29.47
CA SER A 28 -8.50 -12.79 30.62
C SER A 28 -7.78 -14.14 30.73
N GLY A 29 -7.30 -14.70 29.60
CA GLY A 29 -6.65 -16.01 29.55
C GLY A 29 -5.12 -15.94 29.61
N GLU A 30 -4.51 -15.04 28.86
CA GLU A 30 -3.05 -15.03 28.62
C GLU A 30 -2.28 -14.06 29.54
N LEU A 31 -2.77 -12.86 29.81
CA LEU A 31 -2.10 -11.97 30.77
C LEU A 31 -2.08 -12.57 32.17
N GLY A 32 -3.10 -13.36 32.56
CA GLY A 32 -3.09 -14.15 33.79
C GLY A 32 -1.98 -15.20 33.84
N ASN A 33 -1.55 -15.76 32.72
CA ASN A 33 -0.51 -16.79 32.61
C ASN A 33 0.89 -16.23 32.34
N TYR A 34 1.02 -15.02 31.77
CA TYR A 34 2.30 -14.37 31.46
C TYR A 34 3.04 -13.85 32.71
N LYS A 35 2.34 -13.71 33.85
CA LYS A 35 2.98 -13.35 35.15
C LYS A 35 4.10 -14.28 35.61
N HIS A 36 4.25 -15.46 35.03
CA HIS A 36 5.25 -16.45 35.42
C HIS A 36 6.62 -16.31 34.73
N GLY A 37 6.79 -15.39 33.79
CA GLY A 37 8.05 -15.17 33.08
C GLY A 37 8.54 -13.71 33.04
N THR A 38 7.76 -12.76 33.53
CA THR A 38 8.11 -11.34 33.51
C THR A 38 8.86 -10.94 34.81
N LEU A 39 9.89 -10.10 34.65
CA LEU A 39 10.63 -9.45 35.72
C LEU A 39 9.77 -8.53 36.60
N PHE A 40 8.53 -8.24 36.17
CA PHE A 40 7.64 -7.26 36.79
C PHE A 40 6.40 -7.92 37.39
N ARG A 41 6.09 -7.48 38.64
CA ARG A 41 4.90 -7.92 39.38
C ARG A 41 3.65 -7.09 39.04
N HIS A 42 3.81 -6.06 38.22
CA HIS A 42 2.79 -5.04 37.91
C HIS A 42 2.43 -5.04 36.43
N ASP A 43 1.19 -4.73 36.13
CA ASP A 43 0.72 -4.51 34.77
C ASP A 43 1.16 -3.10 34.30
N ILE A 44 1.61 -3.00 33.06
CA ILE A 44 1.98 -1.75 32.41
C ILE A 44 1.04 -1.52 31.22
N VAL A 45 0.46 -0.32 31.19
CA VAL A 45 -0.46 0.12 30.12
C VAL A 45 0.01 1.46 29.58
N PHE A 46 0.06 1.56 28.26
CA PHE A 46 0.33 2.81 27.56
C PHE A 46 -0.96 3.34 26.93
N ILE A 47 -1.15 4.67 26.97
CA ILE A 47 -2.20 5.36 26.25
C ILE A 47 -1.54 6.35 25.30
N SER A 48 -1.84 6.20 24.00
CA SER A 48 -1.43 7.16 22.98
C SER A 48 -2.64 7.99 22.54
N ILE A 49 -2.46 9.32 22.46
CA ILE A 49 -3.52 10.26 22.05
C ILE A 49 -2.97 11.27 21.05
N THR A 50 -3.75 11.59 20.04
CA THR A 50 -3.50 12.70 19.14
C THR A 50 -4.82 13.35 18.70
N ASP A 51 -4.74 14.63 18.33
CA ASP A 51 -5.80 15.35 17.61
C ASP A 51 -5.62 15.29 16.08
N GLY A 52 -4.59 14.59 15.61
CA GLY A 52 -4.24 14.47 14.20
C GLY A 52 -3.22 15.49 13.71
N SER A 53 -3.00 16.58 14.43
CA SER A 53 -2.09 17.65 13.99
C SER A 53 -0.61 17.38 14.30
N HIS A 54 -0.33 16.45 15.21
CA HIS A 54 1.02 16.09 15.65
C HIS A 54 1.10 14.64 16.08
N THR A 55 2.34 14.11 16.14
CA THR A 55 2.63 12.76 16.65
C THR A 55 2.00 12.54 18.01
N ALA A 56 1.39 11.36 18.21
CA ALA A 56 0.67 11.04 19.43
C ALA A 56 1.53 11.16 20.70
N ASP A 57 0.95 11.77 21.73
CA ASP A 57 1.49 11.78 23.09
C ASP A 57 1.26 10.46 23.78
N LEU A 58 2.25 10.01 24.55
CA LEU A 58 2.25 8.71 25.26
C LEU A 58 2.18 8.92 26.77
N PHE A 59 1.27 8.20 27.42
CA PHE A 59 1.07 8.19 28.88
C PHE A 59 1.23 6.77 29.40
N THR A 60 2.10 6.59 30.38
CA THR A 60 2.38 5.29 31.03
C THR A 60 1.58 5.18 32.31
N GLY A 61 1.02 4.00 32.57
CA GLY A 61 0.40 3.64 33.83
C GLY A 61 0.86 2.30 34.32
N GLU A 62 1.17 2.22 35.61
CA GLU A 62 1.55 1.02 36.33
C GLU A 62 0.48 0.70 37.39
N GLY A 63 0.23 -0.58 37.64
CA GLY A 63 -0.73 -1.04 38.63
C GLY A 63 -0.62 -2.52 38.92
N GLU A 64 -1.21 -2.96 40.05
CA GLU A 64 -1.21 -4.37 40.47
C GLU A 64 -2.00 -5.27 39.49
N ASP A 65 -2.92 -4.65 38.73
CA ASP A 65 -3.74 -5.28 37.70
C ASP A 65 -4.00 -4.32 36.53
N PHE A 66 -4.58 -4.84 35.45
CA PHE A 66 -4.96 -4.04 34.30
C PHE A 66 -5.82 -2.83 34.66
N SER A 67 -6.81 -2.98 35.56
CA SER A 67 -7.73 -1.91 35.90
C SER A 67 -7.04 -0.73 36.56
N SER A 68 -6.10 -0.99 37.47
CA SER A 68 -5.32 0.04 38.17
C SER A 68 -4.29 0.69 37.25
N ALA A 69 -3.57 -0.09 36.42
CA ALA A 69 -2.64 0.42 35.42
C ALA A 69 -3.35 1.28 34.35
N PHE A 70 -4.48 0.80 33.81
CA PHE A 70 -5.32 1.53 32.88
C PHE A 70 -5.84 2.84 33.47
N ALA A 71 -6.32 2.80 34.75
CA ALA A 71 -6.80 4.00 35.42
C ALA A 71 -5.68 5.04 35.62
N SER A 72 -4.48 4.60 35.98
CA SER A 72 -3.29 5.44 36.15
C SER A 72 -2.95 6.16 34.85
N ALA A 73 -2.76 5.42 33.74
CA ALA A 73 -2.44 5.99 32.43
C ALA A 73 -3.56 6.93 31.92
N MET A 74 -4.83 6.51 32.03
CA MET A 74 -5.97 7.29 31.57
C MET A 74 -6.19 8.59 32.36
N ASN A 75 -5.85 8.62 33.65
CA ASN A 75 -5.96 9.84 34.45
C ASN A 75 -4.90 10.88 34.02
N SER A 76 -3.68 10.45 33.74
CA SER A 76 -2.63 11.31 33.17
C SER A 76 -3.02 11.87 31.81
N ALA A 77 -3.54 11.01 30.94
CA ALA A 77 -4.07 11.36 29.62
C ALA A 77 -5.27 12.32 29.70
N GLU A 78 -6.21 12.10 30.64
CA GLU A 78 -7.38 12.96 30.87
C GLU A 78 -6.96 14.36 31.33
N LYS A 79 -5.96 14.44 32.20
CA LYS A 79 -5.36 15.72 32.64
C LYS A 79 -4.75 16.47 31.45
N TYR A 80 -3.98 15.79 30.62
CA TYR A 80 -3.37 16.37 29.42
C TYR A 80 -4.42 16.93 28.45
N VAL A 81 -5.45 16.14 28.12
CA VAL A 81 -6.59 16.59 27.28
C VAL A 81 -7.26 17.84 27.88
N SER A 82 -7.44 17.86 29.20
CA SER A 82 -8.02 19.00 29.89
C SER A 82 -7.12 20.24 29.87
N ASP A 83 -5.84 20.08 30.15
CA ASP A 83 -4.92 21.21 30.31
C ASP A 83 -4.58 21.88 28.96
N ASN A 84 -4.49 21.09 27.88
CA ASN A 84 -4.08 21.56 26.56
C ASN A 84 -5.25 21.71 25.56
N ASP A 85 -6.50 21.45 25.98
CA ASP A 85 -7.71 21.52 25.14
C ASP A 85 -7.64 20.64 23.87
N ILE A 86 -6.97 19.50 23.96
CA ILE A 86 -6.75 18.56 22.86
C ILE A 86 -8.08 17.87 22.46
N VAL A 87 -8.35 17.79 21.17
CA VAL A 87 -9.42 16.95 20.61
C VAL A 87 -8.89 15.50 20.54
N PRO A 88 -9.39 14.55 21.35
CA PRO A 88 -8.90 13.18 21.33
C PRO A 88 -9.44 12.43 20.10
N LEU A 89 -8.87 12.73 18.92
CA LEU A 89 -9.32 12.19 17.65
C LEU A 89 -9.14 10.67 17.62
N TRP A 90 -7.94 10.19 17.96
CA TRP A 90 -7.65 8.77 18.13
C TRP A 90 -7.07 8.51 19.51
N VAL A 91 -7.52 7.41 20.12
CA VAL A 91 -7.02 6.95 21.42
C VAL A 91 -6.64 5.48 21.30
N LYS A 92 -5.35 5.17 21.45
CA LYS A 92 -4.82 3.81 21.42
C LYS A 92 -4.41 3.38 22.83
N VAL A 93 -4.62 2.10 23.14
CA VAL A 93 -4.23 1.45 24.38
C VAL A 93 -3.31 0.30 24.04
N ASP A 94 -2.13 0.25 24.64
CA ASP A 94 -1.17 -0.84 24.51
C ASP A 94 -0.90 -1.46 25.88
N CYS A 95 -1.22 -2.75 26.02
CA CYS A 95 -0.98 -3.51 27.25
C CYS A 95 0.28 -4.34 27.08
N VAL A 96 1.29 -4.16 27.93
CA VAL A 96 2.50 -4.98 27.89
C VAL A 96 2.16 -6.43 28.19
N ASN A 97 2.49 -7.34 27.27
CA ASN A 97 2.24 -8.77 27.40
C ASN A 97 3.52 -9.58 27.63
N SER A 98 4.68 -9.10 27.19
CA SER A 98 5.98 -9.68 27.53
C SER A 98 7.04 -8.61 27.71
N CYS A 99 8.00 -8.87 28.57
CA CYS A 99 9.14 -7.99 28.81
C CYS A 99 10.38 -8.81 29.21
N LYS A 100 11.55 -8.46 28.68
CA LYS A 100 12.83 -9.05 29.04
C LYS A 100 13.93 -7.99 29.10
N ILE A 101 14.90 -8.17 29.99
CA ILE A 101 16.16 -7.42 29.93
C ILE A 101 17.05 -8.09 28.87
N CYS A 102 17.64 -7.30 27.99
CA CYS A 102 18.66 -7.75 27.05
C CYS A 102 19.72 -6.65 26.89
N THR A 103 20.85 -7.02 26.31
CA THR A 103 21.83 -6.00 25.91
C THR A 103 21.31 -5.24 24.70
N ARG A 104 21.74 -3.99 24.55
CA ARG A 104 21.47 -3.20 23.36
C ARG A 104 21.90 -3.91 22.07
N ALA A 105 23.07 -4.57 22.11
CA ALA A 105 23.57 -5.32 20.95
C ALA A 105 22.64 -6.46 20.53
N GLU A 106 22.06 -7.20 21.48
CA GLU A 106 21.07 -8.25 21.22
C GLU A 106 19.78 -7.66 20.64
N PHE A 107 19.32 -6.53 21.18
CA PHE A 107 18.13 -5.82 20.67
C PHE A 107 18.33 -5.33 19.22
N GLU A 108 19.48 -4.75 18.91
CA GLU A 108 19.82 -4.29 17.57
C GLU A 108 20.04 -5.47 16.60
N GLU A 109 20.49 -6.65 17.05
CA GLU A 109 20.54 -7.86 16.22
C GLU A 109 19.13 -8.34 15.86
N GLU A 110 18.17 -8.25 16.78
CA GLU A 110 16.77 -8.52 16.46
C GLU A 110 16.21 -7.54 15.44
N ILE A 111 16.61 -6.25 15.46
CA ILE A 111 16.23 -5.28 14.41
C ILE A 111 16.81 -5.69 13.05
N ARG A 112 18.10 -6.08 12.99
CA ARG A 112 18.76 -6.52 11.74
C ARG A 112 18.12 -7.76 11.14
N SER A 113 17.67 -8.68 11.96
CA SER A 113 16.99 -9.91 11.55
C SER A 113 15.50 -9.71 11.20
N SER A 114 14.94 -8.55 11.53
CA SER A 114 13.54 -8.22 11.29
C SER A 114 13.23 -8.16 9.78
N ARG A 115 12.16 -8.84 9.39
CA ARG A 115 11.59 -8.75 8.03
C ARG A 115 10.47 -7.71 7.98
N GLU A 116 9.93 -7.48 6.79
CA GLU A 116 8.73 -6.64 6.57
C GLU A 116 8.90 -5.15 6.85
N PHE A 117 10.13 -4.71 7.20
CA PHE A 117 10.41 -3.29 7.49
C PHE A 117 9.49 -2.69 8.56
N PHE A 118 9.15 -3.51 9.55
CA PHE A 118 8.43 -3.11 10.76
C PHE A 118 8.92 -3.97 11.94
N PHE A 119 9.70 -3.36 12.82
CA PHE A 119 10.19 -4.02 14.02
C PHE A 119 9.08 -4.09 15.07
N LYS A 120 8.85 -5.27 15.66
CA LYS A 120 7.63 -5.61 16.39
C LYS A 120 7.74 -5.47 17.92
N LYS A 121 8.83 -4.89 18.42
CA LYS A 121 9.06 -4.74 19.87
C LYS A 121 9.27 -3.28 20.23
N GLY A 122 8.75 -2.90 21.40
CA GLY A 122 9.11 -1.66 22.06
C GLY A 122 10.39 -1.82 22.88
N VAL A 123 10.93 -0.69 23.32
CA VAL A 123 12.10 -0.62 24.19
C VAL A 123 11.88 0.39 25.30
N SER A 124 12.36 0.11 26.51
CA SER A 124 12.52 1.11 27.56
C SER A 124 13.97 1.10 28.08
N PHE A 125 14.46 2.30 28.41
CA PHE A 125 15.81 2.52 28.92
C PHE A 125 15.84 2.62 30.45
N ASP A 126 14.70 2.45 31.10
CA ASP A 126 14.52 2.40 32.56
C ASP A 126 13.46 1.35 32.93
N THR A 127 13.49 0.96 34.22
CA THR A 127 12.57 -0.05 34.74
C THR A 127 11.17 0.46 35.07
N GLY A 128 10.97 1.78 35.11
CA GLY A 128 9.68 2.42 35.35
C GLY A 128 8.92 2.72 34.05
N PHE A 129 9.47 2.39 32.88
CA PHE A 129 8.90 2.68 31.56
C PHE A 129 8.66 4.18 31.28
N GLU A 130 9.38 5.07 31.98
CA GLU A 130 9.31 6.51 31.72
C GLU A 130 9.93 6.88 30.36
N THR A 131 10.97 6.13 29.96
CA THR A 131 11.67 6.26 28.69
C THR A 131 11.17 5.30 27.61
N ALA A 132 10.02 4.67 27.83
CA ALA A 132 9.49 3.67 26.91
C ALA A 132 9.16 4.26 25.54
N LEU A 133 9.51 3.50 24.51
CA LEU A 133 9.17 3.72 23.10
C LEU A 133 8.43 2.49 22.60
N LEU A 134 7.20 2.69 22.12
CA LEU A 134 6.44 1.65 21.46
C LEU A 134 7.09 1.26 20.13
N GLU A 135 6.80 0.05 19.65
CA GLU A 135 7.24 -0.39 18.32
C GLU A 135 6.82 0.58 17.20
N ALA A 136 5.60 1.11 17.28
CA ALA A 136 5.10 2.08 16.31
C ALA A 136 5.92 3.39 16.33
N GLN A 137 6.32 3.88 17.50
CA GLN A 137 7.21 5.05 17.62
C GLN A 137 8.59 4.76 17.04
N LEU A 138 9.18 3.61 17.35
CA LEU A 138 10.48 3.21 16.80
C LEU A 138 10.49 3.22 15.29
N ASN A 139 9.44 2.67 14.67
CA ASN A 139 9.30 2.58 13.21
C ASN A 139 8.89 3.91 12.57
N CYS A 140 7.78 4.49 13.04
CA CYS A 140 7.11 5.60 12.36
C CYS A 140 7.72 6.98 12.67
N CYS A 141 8.45 7.11 13.79
CA CYS A 141 9.19 8.34 14.11
C CYS A 141 10.65 8.29 13.63
N GLY A 142 11.04 7.25 12.90
CA GLY A 142 12.38 7.11 12.32
C GLY A 142 13.49 6.95 13.35
N LEU A 143 13.19 6.32 14.51
CA LEU A 143 14.12 6.11 15.60
C LEU A 143 15.04 4.89 15.38
N ILE A 144 14.70 4.04 14.38
CA ILE A 144 15.53 2.94 13.90
C ILE A 144 16.22 3.36 12.60
N ASN A 145 17.51 3.13 12.53
CA ASN A 145 18.26 3.17 11.28
C ASN A 145 18.25 1.78 10.63
N TYR A 146 17.32 1.53 9.73
CA TYR A 146 17.17 0.24 9.05
C TYR A 146 18.36 -0.13 8.13
N LYS A 147 19.20 0.83 7.73
CA LYS A 147 20.40 0.52 6.93
C LYS A 147 21.43 -0.25 7.73
N ASN A 148 21.53 0.06 9.02
CA ASN A 148 22.50 -0.54 9.94
C ASN A 148 21.84 -1.50 10.92
N GLY A 149 20.52 -1.47 11.06
CA GLY A 149 19.78 -2.19 12.08
C GLY A 149 20.08 -1.71 13.49
N THR A 150 20.24 -0.40 13.69
CA THR A 150 20.60 0.19 14.99
C THR A 150 19.58 1.24 15.43
N LEU A 151 19.55 1.49 16.73
CA LEU A 151 18.85 2.65 17.29
C LEU A 151 19.61 3.95 16.95
N ASP A 152 18.86 5.03 16.69
CA ASP A 152 19.43 6.38 16.48
C ASP A 152 19.43 7.16 17.81
N ASP A 153 20.55 7.14 18.52
CA ASP A 153 20.69 7.72 19.86
C ASP A 153 20.30 9.19 19.92
N ASN A 154 20.67 9.96 18.90
CA ASN A 154 20.37 11.38 18.87
C ASN A 154 18.88 11.64 18.72
N LYS A 155 18.26 10.98 17.74
CA LYS A 155 16.81 11.10 17.53
C LYS A 155 16.01 10.60 18.73
N ILE A 156 16.42 9.52 19.36
CA ILE A 156 15.76 8.99 20.57
C ILE A 156 15.80 10.00 21.70
N ARG A 157 16.97 10.59 21.97
CA ARG A 157 17.11 11.61 23.03
C ARG A 157 16.26 12.85 22.71
N ASP A 158 16.31 13.32 21.50
CA ASP A 158 15.48 14.45 21.04
C ASP A 158 13.99 14.13 21.17
N PHE A 159 13.58 12.94 20.75
CA PHE A 159 12.17 12.51 20.83
C PHE A 159 11.68 12.42 22.29
N LEU A 160 12.51 11.89 23.20
CA LEU A 160 12.17 11.76 24.61
C LEU A 160 12.27 13.09 25.38
N SER A 161 12.96 14.09 24.87
CA SER A 161 13.25 15.35 25.58
C SER A 161 12.01 16.09 26.08
N SER A 162 10.87 15.91 25.44
CA SER A 162 9.58 16.48 25.88
C SER A 162 8.96 15.78 27.10
N ARG A 163 9.41 14.54 27.41
CA ARG A 163 8.88 13.72 28.51
C ARG A 163 9.88 13.55 29.65
N THR A 164 11.13 13.32 29.31
CA THR A 164 12.19 13.03 30.29
C THR A 164 13.56 13.33 29.70
N THR A 165 14.58 13.40 30.56
CA THR A 165 15.96 13.61 30.13
C THR A 165 16.69 12.26 30.12
N LEU A 166 17.20 11.86 28.95
CA LEU A 166 18.02 10.69 28.76
C LEU A 166 19.44 11.13 28.35
N GLU A 167 20.41 11.03 29.27
CA GLU A 167 21.79 11.47 29.00
C GLU A 167 22.47 10.58 27.96
N SER A 168 22.30 9.26 28.09
CA SER A 168 22.83 8.25 27.16
C SER A 168 21.93 7.02 27.13
N ILE A 169 21.94 6.31 26.02
CA ILE A 169 21.26 5.01 25.93
C ILE A 169 22.10 3.96 26.66
N PRO A 170 21.54 3.25 27.66
CA PRO A 170 22.28 2.27 28.44
C PRO A 170 22.60 1.01 27.61
N ASP A 171 23.62 0.26 28.07
CA ASP A 171 24.01 -1.03 27.47
C ASP A 171 22.96 -2.12 27.66
N ASN A 172 22.18 -2.06 28.75
CA ASN A 172 21.05 -2.95 28.99
C ASN A 172 19.74 -2.22 28.81
N VAL A 173 18.82 -2.82 28.08
CA VAL A 173 17.50 -2.26 27.76
C VAL A 173 16.39 -3.23 28.11
N LEU A 174 15.19 -2.74 28.33
CA LEU A 174 13.98 -3.54 28.44
C LEU A 174 13.34 -3.66 27.06
N SER A 175 13.35 -4.86 26.50
CA SER A 175 12.59 -5.20 25.28
C SER A 175 11.22 -5.70 25.69
N PHE A 176 10.16 -5.18 25.08
CA PHE A 176 8.79 -5.59 25.38
C PHE A 176 7.91 -5.69 24.14
N THR A 177 6.82 -6.44 24.27
CA THR A 177 5.73 -6.51 23.27
C THR A 177 4.42 -6.07 23.92
N THR A 178 3.45 -5.68 23.09
CA THR A 178 2.15 -5.21 23.57
C THR A 178 1.00 -5.89 22.83
N VAL A 179 -0.17 -5.89 23.46
CA VAL A 179 -1.46 -6.11 22.82
C VAL A 179 -2.15 -4.76 22.72
N GLY A 180 -2.46 -4.37 21.50
CA GLY A 180 -2.98 -3.04 21.22
C GLY A 180 -4.48 -3.02 20.91
N TYR A 181 -5.10 -1.90 21.26
CA TYR A 181 -6.52 -1.59 20.98
C TYR A 181 -6.63 -0.12 20.60
N ILE A 182 -7.52 0.22 19.67
CA ILE A 182 -7.73 1.61 19.26
C ILE A 182 -9.21 1.96 19.20
N CYS A 183 -9.53 3.18 19.59
CA CYS A 183 -10.81 3.85 19.35
C CYS A 183 -10.59 4.97 18.33
N ASP A 184 -11.19 4.84 17.13
CA ASP A 184 -11.03 5.79 16.04
C ASP A 184 -11.89 7.07 16.21
N GLU A 185 -11.86 7.95 15.22
CA GLU A 185 -12.64 9.20 15.18
C GLU A 185 -14.16 8.97 15.25
N ASN A 186 -14.61 7.85 14.73
CA ASN A 186 -16.03 7.45 14.73
C ASN A 186 -16.43 6.66 16.00
N LYS A 187 -15.54 6.52 16.98
CA LYS A 187 -15.69 5.71 18.20
C LYS A 187 -15.82 4.21 17.91
N LYS A 188 -15.38 3.75 16.75
CA LYS A 188 -15.27 2.33 16.44
C LYS A 188 -14.03 1.76 17.11
N LEU A 189 -14.17 0.56 17.67
CA LEU A 189 -13.13 -0.11 18.42
C LEU A 189 -12.51 -1.22 17.57
N TYR A 190 -11.18 -1.35 17.65
CA TYR A 190 -10.46 -2.41 16.97
C TYR A 190 -9.41 -2.99 17.91
N LYS A 191 -9.29 -4.31 17.90
CA LYS A 191 -8.12 -5.02 18.41
C LYS A 191 -7.04 -5.02 17.31
N LEU A 192 -5.77 -4.94 17.74
CA LEU A 192 -4.64 -4.97 16.83
C LEU A 192 -4.02 -6.37 16.82
N TYR A 193 -3.38 -6.74 15.72
CA TYR A 193 -2.62 -7.98 15.64
C TYR A 193 -1.51 -8.00 16.68
N PRO A 194 -1.46 -8.99 17.60
CA PRO A 194 -0.47 -9.05 18.67
C PRO A 194 0.84 -9.71 18.22
N ASP A 195 0.85 -10.33 17.05
CA ASP A 195 1.96 -11.10 16.49
C ASP A 195 1.93 -11.09 14.94
N GLU A 196 2.96 -11.71 14.34
CA GLU A 196 3.07 -11.93 12.89
C GLU A 196 3.14 -10.70 11.98
N GLU A 197 2.78 -10.90 10.70
CA GLU A 197 3.03 -9.96 9.59
C GLU A 197 2.36 -8.59 9.75
N ASN A 198 1.20 -8.56 10.38
CA ASN A 198 0.39 -7.34 10.52
C ASN A 198 0.45 -6.72 11.93
N TYR A 199 1.47 -7.06 12.71
CA TYR A 199 1.65 -6.59 14.08
C TYR A 199 1.36 -5.09 14.23
N GLY A 200 0.63 -4.73 15.27
CA GLY A 200 0.28 -3.35 15.60
C GLY A 200 -0.79 -2.71 14.72
N ARG A 201 -1.38 -3.45 13.78
CA ARG A 201 -2.47 -2.99 12.91
C ARG A 201 -3.77 -3.67 13.28
N ARG A 202 -4.90 -3.03 12.97
CA ARG A 202 -6.24 -3.59 13.23
C ARG A 202 -6.42 -4.95 12.57
N ILE A 203 -7.06 -5.85 13.28
CA ILE A 203 -7.39 -7.18 12.76
C ILE A 203 -8.44 -7.03 11.65
N VAL A 204 -8.10 -7.51 10.46
CA VAL A 204 -8.99 -7.64 9.30
C VAL A 204 -9.03 -9.13 8.94
N PRO A 205 -9.96 -9.91 9.52
CA PRO A 205 -9.99 -11.36 9.34
C PRO A 205 -10.29 -11.76 7.90
N GLU A 206 -11.24 -11.07 7.29
CA GLU A 206 -11.68 -11.26 5.92
C GLU A 206 -11.81 -9.90 5.22
N LEU A 207 -11.28 -9.81 4.01
CA LEU A 207 -11.35 -8.59 3.21
C LEU A 207 -12.67 -8.60 2.42
N THR A 208 -13.61 -7.77 2.86
CA THR A 208 -14.92 -7.65 2.20
C THR A 208 -14.89 -6.67 1.03
N LYS A 209 -15.89 -6.78 0.13
CA LYS A 209 -16.07 -5.81 -0.98
C LYS A 209 -16.25 -4.38 -0.46
N GLY A 210 -16.89 -4.22 0.72
CA GLY A 210 -17.06 -2.93 1.38
C GLY A 210 -15.73 -2.35 1.87
N ASP A 211 -14.85 -3.16 2.47
CA ASP A 211 -13.53 -2.72 2.92
C ASP A 211 -12.67 -2.25 1.74
N ILE A 212 -12.71 -2.99 0.62
CA ILE A 212 -11.97 -2.62 -0.59
C ILE A 212 -12.49 -1.29 -1.14
N LYS A 213 -13.82 -1.12 -1.22
CA LYS A 213 -14.43 0.13 -1.66
C LYS A 213 -14.01 1.29 -0.76
N GLN A 214 -14.03 1.10 0.57
CA GLN A 214 -13.61 2.12 1.54
C GLN A 214 -12.14 2.52 1.32
N VAL A 215 -11.25 1.56 1.11
CA VAL A 215 -9.82 1.82 0.83
C VAL A 215 -9.64 2.66 -0.43
N ILE A 216 -10.38 2.36 -1.51
CA ILE A 216 -10.36 3.15 -2.74
C ILE A 216 -10.91 4.57 -2.48
N GLU A 217 -12.04 4.72 -1.80
CA GLU A 217 -12.67 6.01 -1.49
C GLU A 217 -11.76 6.93 -0.68
N THR A 218 -11.17 6.43 0.39
CA THR A 218 -10.33 7.24 1.28
C THR A 218 -8.99 7.63 0.65
N SER A 219 -8.37 6.71 -0.11
CA SER A 219 -7.17 7.03 -0.91
C SER A 219 -7.47 8.02 -2.03
N SER A 220 -8.71 8.03 -2.55
CA SER A 220 -9.23 9.02 -3.48
C SER A 220 -9.22 10.43 -2.89
N VAL A 221 -9.69 10.56 -1.65
CA VAL A 221 -9.67 11.84 -0.93
C VAL A 221 -8.25 12.36 -0.79
N TYR A 222 -7.27 11.51 -0.45
CA TYR A 222 -5.87 11.90 -0.36
C TYR A 222 -5.34 12.44 -1.70
N LEU A 223 -5.51 11.70 -2.80
CA LEU A 223 -5.02 12.15 -4.12
C LEU A 223 -5.74 13.41 -4.61
N ALA A 224 -7.04 13.54 -4.38
CA ALA A 224 -7.80 14.73 -4.73
C ALA A 224 -7.34 15.97 -3.95
N ASN A 225 -6.99 15.80 -2.67
CA ASN A 225 -6.45 16.87 -1.83
C ASN A 225 -5.01 17.25 -2.23
N ALA A 226 -4.24 16.32 -2.81
CA ALA A 226 -2.91 16.61 -3.35
C ALA A 226 -2.93 17.47 -4.63
N VAL A 227 -4.09 17.67 -5.26
CA VAL A 227 -4.22 18.52 -6.46
C VAL A 227 -4.20 20.01 -6.06
N LYS A 228 -3.17 20.72 -6.52
CA LYS A 228 -2.98 22.18 -6.34
C LYS A 228 -3.89 22.97 -7.29
N ASP A 229 -4.03 24.28 -7.05
CA ASP A 229 -4.89 25.18 -7.85
C ASP A 229 -4.51 25.22 -9.34
N ASN A 230 -3.24 24.97 -9.68
CA ASN A 230 -2.76 24.94 -11.05
C ASN A 230 -2.91 23.56 -11.72
N GLY A 231 -3.53 22.59 -11.06
CA GLY A 231 -3.71 21.20 -11.56
C GLY A 231 -2.51 20.28 -11.31
N GLN A 232 -1.38 20.79 -10.81
CA GLN A 232 -0.23 19.98 -10.42
C GLN A 232 -0.53 19.25 -9.11
N PHE A 233 -0.04 18.00 -8.96
CA PHE A 233 -0.11 17.32 -7.65
C PHE A 233 0.97 17.82 -6.69
N ASP A 234 0.70 17.79 -5.39
CA ASP A 234 1.76 17.63 -4.42
C ASP A 234 2.34 16.22 -4.60
N TYR A 235 3.63 16.17 -5.00
CA TYR A 235 4.21 14.96 -5.59
C TYR A 235 4.35 13.81 -4.61
N GLY A 236 4.50 14.14 -3.34
CA GLY A 236 4.61 13.17 -2.27
C GLY A 236 5.32 13.71 -1.05
N VAL A 237 5.25 12.94 0.02
CA VAL A 237 5.77 13.30 1.34
C VAL A 237 6.47 12.10 1.99
N ASN A 238 7.49 12.38 2.79
CA ASN A 238 7.98 11.47 3.80
C ASN A 238 7.26 11.78 5.12
N PRO A 239 6.30 10.96 5.57
CA PRO A 239 5.45 11.29 6.71
C PRO A 239 6.16 11.22 8.07
N VAL A 240 7.35 10.60 8.12
CA VAL A 240 8.17 10.51 9.34
C VAL A 240 8.64 11.89 9.80
N ASN A 241 8.93 12.77 8.86
CA ASN A 241 9.46 14.13 9.12
C ASN A 241 8.72 15.24 8.38
N ASP A 242 7.61 14.92 7.72
CA ASP A 242 6.79 15.84 6.93
C ASP A 242 7.58 16.53 5.79
N PHE A 243 8.51 15.80 5.19
CA PHE A 243 9.32 16.33 4.09
C PHE A 243 8.61 16.11 2.74
N HIS A 244 8.13 17.21 2.14
CA HIS A 244 7.52 17.19 0.81
C HIS A 244 8.56 17.18 -0.31
N PHE A 245 8.36 16.31 -1.31
CA PHE A 245 9.31 16.14 -2.41
C PHE A 245 9.21 17.31 -3.40
N VAL A 246 10.36 17.94 -3.68
CA VAL A 246 10.46 19.04 -4.65
C VAL A 246 10.66 18.58 -6.10
N THR A 247 10.91 17.28 -6.30
CA THR A 247 11.01 16.67 -7.64
C THR A 247 9.63 16.45 -8.23
N TYR A 248 9.53 16.48 -9.57
CA TYR A 248 8.29 16.17 -10.28
C TYR A 248 8.58 15.31 -11.49
N ASN A 249 7.63 14.46 -11.88
CA ASN A 249 7.72 13.62 -13.05
C ASN A 249 6.35 13.54 -13.73
N ILE A 250 6.29 13.95 -15.01
CA ILE A 250 5.03 14.07 -15.74
C ILE A 250 4.42 12.71 -16.10
N LEU A 251 5.23 11.64 -16.25
CA LEU A 251 4.73 10.28 -16.41
C LEU A 251 3.89 9.86 -15.19
N ARG A 252 4.43 10.08 -13.97
CA ARG A 252 3.71 9.75 -12.74
C ARG A 252 2.47 10.61 -12.53
N HIS A 253 2.52 11.86 -12.96
CA HIS A 253 1.35 12.73 -13.01
C HIS A 253 0.24 12.10 -13.85
N SER A 254 0.55 11.66 -15.10
CA SER A 254 -0.41 10.97 -15.96
C SER A 254 -1.00 9.73 -15.30
N GLY A 255 -0.17 8.87 -14.72
CA GLY A 255 -0.65 7.67 -14.02
C GLY A 255 -1.55 7.98 -12.84
N THR A 256 -1.27 9.08 -12.13
CA THR A 256 -2.12 9.51 -11.00
C THR A 256 -3.49 10.01 -11.48
N ILE A 257 -3.57 10.71 -12.62
CA ILE A 257 -4.86 11.05 -13.24
C ILE A 257 -5.64 9.78 -13.59
N TRP A 258 -4.99 8.79 -14.19
CA TRP A 258 -5.61 7.49 -14.46
C TRP A 258 -6.22 6.87 -13.22
N SER A 259 -5.50 6.92 -12.08
CA SER A 259 -6.02 6.47 -10.79
C SER A 259 -7.24 7.27 -10.33
N LEU A 260 -7.24 8.60 -10.44
CA LEU A 260 -8.41 9.44 -10.09
C LEU A 260 -9.63 9.08 -10.95
N ILE A 261 -9.44 8.76 -12.23
CA ILE A 261 -10.54 8.33 -13.12
C ILE A 261 -11.09 6.96 -12.67
N MET A 262 -10.22 6.00 -12.30
CA MET A 262 -10.65 4.71 -11.75
C MET A 262 -11.42 4.86 -10.42
N GLN A 263 -10.99 5.80 -9.59
CA GLN A 263 -11.68 6.14 -8.35
C GLN A 263 -13.05 6.72 -8.62
N TYR A 264 -13.17 7.67 -9.57
CA TYR A 264 -14.47 8.19 -10.00
C TYR A 264 -15.37 7.08 -10.54
N ASP A 265 -14.83 6.16 -11.35
CA ASP A 265 -15.59 5.02 -11.87
C ASP A 265 -16.15 4.13 -10.76
N THR A 266 -15.39 3.95 -9.66
CA THR A 266 -15.81 3.16 -8.49
C THR A 266 -16.80 3.88 -7.60
N THR A 267 -16.56 5.18 -7.34
CA THR A 267 -17.27 5.93 -6.28
C THR A 267 -18.41 6.76 -6.83
N LYS A 268 -18.31 7.19 -8.11
CA LYS A 268 -19.18 8.18 -8.74
C LYS A 268 -19.26 9.51 -7.95
N ASP A 269 -18.18 9.85 -7.25
CA ASP A 269 -18.08 11.11 -6.52
C ASP A 269 -17.79 12.26 -7.50
N GLU A 270 -18.80 13.06 -7.79
CA GLU A 270 -18.72 14.21 -8.71
C GLU A 270 -17.69 15.28 -8.28
N LYS A 271 -17.25 15.28 -7.02
CA LYS A 271 -16.19 16.18 -6.54
C LYS A 271 -14.82 15.86 -7.17
N LEU A 272 -14.63 14.64 -7.68
CA LEU A 272 -13.40 14.26 -8.37
C LEU A 272 -13.31 14.87 -9.78
N VAL A 273 -14.43 15.12 -10.45
CA VAL A 273 -14.45 15.59 -11.85
C VAL A 273 -13.64 16.88 -12.04
N PRO A 274 -13.88 17.98 -11.29
CA PRO A 274 -13.08 19.19 -11.47
C PRO A 274 -11.59 18.98 -11.17
N LYS A 275 -11.24 18.04 -10.29
CA LYS A 275 -9.85 17.69 -9.99
C LYS A 275 -9.21 16.92 -11.15
N ILE A 276 -9.94 15.96 -11.74
CA ILE A 276 -9.51 15.23 -12.94
C ILE A 276 -9.28 16.21 -14.09
N GLU A 277 -10.24 17.10 -14.37
CA GLU A 277 -10.12 18.08 -15.43
C GLU A 277 -8.91 19.01 -15.24
N SER A 278 -8.73 19.59 -14.06
CA SER A 278 -7.61 20.47 -13.78
C SER A 278 -6.24 19.78 -13.91
N THR A 279 -6.16 18.49 -13.53
CA THR A 279 -4.92 17.71 -13.69
C THR A 279 -4.65 17.36 -15.15
N ILE A 280 -5.67 17.09 -15.94
CA ILE A 280 -5.53 16.92 -17.40
C ILE A 280 -5.09 18.24 -18.05
N ASP A 281 -5.66 19.37 -17.67
CA ASP A 281 -5.26 20.68 -18.18
C ASP A 281 -3.78 20.98 -17.87
N PHE A 282 -3.28 20.58 -16.71
CA PHE A 282 -1.84 20.66 -16.40
C PHE A 282 -1.02 19.72 -17.29
N LEU A 283 -1.47 18.48 -17.52
CA LEU A 283 -0.81 17.52 -18.41
C LEU A 283 -0.67 18.08 -19.83
N MET A 284 -1.74 18.75 -20.35
CA MET A 284 -1.72 19.35 -21.68
C MET A 284 -0.60 20.39 -21.88
N GLN A 285 -0.12 21.04 -20.84
CA GLN A 285 0.99 21.99 -20.92
C GLN A 285 2.34 21.31 -21.27
N SER A 286 2.42 20.00 -21.13
CA SER A 286 3.61 19.21 -21.47
C SER A 286 3.49 18.48 -22.80
N ILE A 287 2.37 18.65 -23.52
CA ILE A 287 2.17 18.08 -24.84
C ILE A 287 2.75 19.01 -25.90
N GLU A 288 3.58 18.44 -26.78
CA GLU A 288 4.15 19.11 -27.94
C GLU A 288 3.86 18.34 -29.22
N TYR A 289 3.58 19.05 -30.30
CA TYR A 289 3.36 18.49 -31.61
C TYR A 289 4.60 18.73 -32.50
N SER A 290 5.11 17.67 -33.13
CA SER A 290 6.13 17.84 -34.18
C SER A 290 5.51 18.17 -35.55
N ASP A 291 4.29 17.69 -35.77
CA ASP A 291 3.47 17.92 -36.96
C ASP A 291 1.98 17.70 -36.64
N SER A 292 1.11 17.62 -37.69
CA SER A 292 -0.32 17.41 -37.47
C SER A 292 -0.72 16.07 -36.89
N ASP A 293 0.15 15.07 -37.02
CA ASP A 293 -0.15 13.66 -36.77
C ASP A 293 0.66 13.05 -35.60
N HIS A 294 1.67 13.77 -35.10
CA HIS A 294 2.55 13.30 -34.02
C HIS A 294 2.57 14.28 -32.85
N ALA A 295 2.28 13.76 -31.66
CA ALA A 295 2.33 14.49 -30.41
C ALA A 295 3.21 13.73 -29.39
N TYR A 296 3.86 14.47 -28.50
CA TYR A 296 4.79 13.95 -27.51
C TYR A 296 4.52 14.55 -26.13
N LEU A 297 4.58 13.71 -25.11
CA LEU A 297 4.63 14.19 -23.72
C LEU A 297 6.08 14.46 -23.34
N VAL A 298 6.40 15.73 -23.10
CA VAL A 298 7.76 16.20 -22.81
C VAL A 298 7.97 16.33 -21.30
N GLU A 299 8.99 15.68 -20.76
CA GLU A 299 9.49 15.95 -19.41
C GLU A 299 10.33 17.22 -19.43
N ARG A 300 9.68 18.36 -19.11
CA ARG A 300 10.28 19.70 -19.23
C ARG A 300 11.56 19.92 -18.43
N LYS A 301 11.72 19.18 -17.31
CA LYS A 301 12.89 19.36 -16.44
C LYS A 301 14.18 18.81 -17.06
N SER A 302 14.08 17.78 -17.89
CA SER A 302 15.24 17.12 -18.55
C SER A 302 15.28 17.33 -20.05
N ASP A 303 14.28 18.01 -20.62
CA ASP A 303 14.06 18.14 -22.07
C ASP A 303 14.13 16.78 -22.76
N GLU A 304 13.36 15.81 -22.23
CA GLU A 304 13.29 14.45 -22.70
C GLU A 304 11.86 14.02 -23.00
N ILE A 305 11.73 13.20 -24.02
CA ILE A 305 10.50 12.47 -24.35
C ILE A 305 10.73 11.02 -23.95
N LYS A 306 9.98 10.55 -22.96
CA LYS A 306 10.08 9.18 -22.46
C LYS A 306 8.96 8.33 -23.02
N LEU A 307 9.29 7.15 -23.53
CA LEU A 307 8.33 6.20 -24.07
C LEU A 307 7.17 5.93 -23.10
N GLY A 308 7.52 5.62 -21.83
CA GLY A 308 6.52 5.38 -20.79
C GLY A 308 5.63 6.58 -20.51
N GLY A 309 6.16 7.83 -20.60
CA GLY A 309 5.35 9.05 -20.44
C GLY A 309 4.26 9.16 -21.48
N ASN A 310 4.63 8.98 -22.76
CA ASN A 310 3.66 8.98 -23.88
C ASN A 310 2.64 7.86 -23.73
N ALA A 311 3.11 6.67 -23.38
CA ALA A 311 2.27 5.50 -23.16
C ALA A 311 1.21 5.74 -22.08
N ILE A 312 1.62 6.21 -20.89
CA ILE A 312 0.67 6.42 -19.79
C ILE A 312 -0.28 7.59 -20.07
N ALA A 313 0.13 8.60 -20.85
CA ALA A 313 -0.79 9.63 -21.32
C ALA A 313 -1.91 9.03 -22.20
N ILE A 314 -1.59 8.13 -23.13
CA ILE A 314 -2.59 7.39 -23.94
C ILE A 314 -3.52 6.57 -23.03
N VAL A 315 -2.98 5.81 -22.08
CA VAL A 315 -3.78 4.99 -21.13
C VAL A 315 -4.74 5.88 -20.34
N THR A 316 -4.26 7.00 -19.83
CA THR A 316 -5.05 7.96 -19.06
C THR A 316 -6.20 8.54 -19.90
N LEU A 317 -5.87 9.09 -21.08
CA LEU A 317 -6.86 9.74 -21.95
C LEU A 317 -7.87 8.74 -22.53
N SER A 318 -7.44 7.52 -22.89
CA SER A 318 -8.36 6.47 -23.34
C SER A 318 -9.28 5.96 -22.22
N THR A 319 -8.80 5.97 -20.96
CA THR A 319 -9.66 5.65 -19.81
C THR A 319 -10.65 6.77 -19.55
N TYR A 320 -10.23 8.03 -19.68
CA TYR A 320 -11.14 9.18 -19.63
C TYR A 320 -12.24 9.06 -20.68
N ALA A 321 -11.88 8.78 -21.93
CA ALA A 321 -12.84 8.59 -23.02
C ALA A 321 -13.88 7.51 -22.68
N ALA A 322 -13.45 6.38 -22.14
CA ALA A 322 -14.33 5.27 -21.79
C ALA A 322 -15.23 5.54 -20.58
N VAL A 323 -14.74 6.23 -19.55
CA VAL A 323 -15.48 6.47 -18.29
C VAL A 323 -16.46 7.62 -18.40
N PHE A 324 -16.10 8.66 -19.18
CA PHE A 324 -16.92 9.86 -19.39
C PHE A 324 -17.70 9.86 -20.71
N ASP A 325 -17.61 8.78 -21.51
CA ASP A 325 -18.23 8.65 -22.84
C ASP A 325 -17.92 9.88 -23.73
N SER A 326 -16.63 10.19 -23.89
CA SER A 326 -16.13 11.42 -24.50
C SER A 326 -15.08 11.16 -25.58
N ASP A 327 -15.22 11.78 -26.73
CA ASP A 327 -14.27 11.75 -27.87
C ASP A 327 -13.26 12.92 -27.84
N ARG A 328 -13.29 13.75 -26.80
CA ARG A 328 -12.51 15.00 -26.67
C ARG A 328 -11.03 14.82 -26.98
N TYR A 329 -10.44 13.68 -26.62
CA TYR A 329 -9.01 13.43 -26.74
C TYR A 329 -8.63 12.41 -27.83
N ASP A 330 -9.56 11.92 -28.63
CA ASP A 330 -9.30 10.86 -29.63
C ASP A 330 -8.19 11.21 -30.62
N LYS A 331 -8.17 12.48 -31.10
CA LYS A 331 -7.12 12.96 -32.00
C LYS A 331 -5.74 13.01 -31.31
N LEU A 332 -5.70 13.41 -30.04
CA LEU A 332 -4.47 13.43 -29.27
C LEU A 332 -3.97 12.01 -28.96
N ILE A 333 -4.89 11.10 -28.63
CA ILE A 333 -4.57 9.67 -28.44
C ILE A 333 -3.92 9.10 -29.71
N ALA A 334 -4.49 9.38 -30.89
CA ALA A 334 -3.92 8.95 -32.15
C ALA A 334 -2.53 9.57 -32.41
N ALA A 335 -2.36 10.87 -32.17
CA ALA A 335 -1.08 11.54 -32.38
C ALA A 335 0.03 11.04 -31.43
N LEU A 336 -0.30 10.80 -30.15
CA LEU A 336 0.63 10.18 -29.19
C LEU A 336 0.96 8.73 -29.59
N ALA A 337 -0.03 7.97 -30.10
CA ALA A 337 0.17 6.59 -30.51
C ALA A 337 1.07 6.50 -31.77
N ASN A 338 0.95 7.43 -32.72
CA ASN A 338 1.88 7.52 -33.85
C ASN A 338 3.32 7.74 -33.37
N SER A 339 3.53 8.61 -32.38
CA SER A 339 4.86 8.83 -31.80
C SER A 339 5.41 7.58 -31.09
N VAL A 340 4.55 6.78 -30.43
CA VAL A 340 4.94 5.49 -29.86
C VAL A 340 5.30 4.48 -30.95
N LEU A 341 4.60 4.47 -32.10
CA LEU A 341 4.95 3.63 -33.26
C LEU A 341 6.36 3.96 -33.79
N ASP A 342 6.71 5.25 -33.90
CA ASP A 342 8.02 5.69 -34.37
C ASP A 342 9.16 5.28 -33.42
N MET A 343 8.83 5.01 -32.15
CA MET A 343 9.80 4.50 -31.17
C MET A 343 9.91 2.97 -31.16
N GLN A 344 9.16 2.24 -32.01
CA GLN A 344 9.29 0.78 -32.13
C GLN A 344 10.28 0.40 -33.22
N GLU A 345 11.15 -0.56 -32.91
CA GLU A 345 12.10 -1.15 -33.85
C GLU A 345 11.49 -2.25 -34.73
N GLU A 346 12.18 -2.62 -35.79
CA GLU A 346 11.75 -3.66 -36.72
C GLU A 346 11.53 -5.02 -36.05
N ASP A 347 12.28 -5.32 -34.98
CA ASP A 347 12.17 -6.58 -34.24
C ASP A 347 11.06 -6.58 -33.17
N GLY A 348 10.38 -5.45 -32.98
CA GLY A 348 9.31 -5.27 -31.98
C GLY A 348 9.76 -4.68 -30.65
N SER A 349 11.06 -4.47 -30.44
CA SER A 349 11.59 -3.74 -29.28
C SER A 349 11.34 -2.23 -29.41
N TYR A 350 11.64 -1.47 -28.34
CA TYR A 350 11.44 -0.02 -28.36
C TYR A 350 12.70 0.76 -28.02
N TYR A 351 12.79 1.98 -28.55
CA TYR A 351 13.60 3.04 -27.95
C TYR A 351 12.85 3.69 -26.80
N HIS A 352 13.59 4.05 -25.73
CA HIS A 352 12.96 4.50 -24.50
C HIS A 352 12.96 6.00 -24.31
N VAL A 353 13.90 6.72 -24.90
CA VAL A 353 14.09 8.15 -24.68
C VAL A 353 14.49 8.85 -25.98
N LEU A 354 13.83 9.98 -26.28
CA LEU A 354 14.23 10.95 -27.27
C LEU A 354 14.61 12.27 -26.57
N SER A 355 15.54 13.03 -27.16
CA SER A 355 15.79 14.42 -26.75
C SER A 355 14.69 15.34 -27.29
N PHE A 356 14.50 16.47 -26.63
CA PHE A 356 13.63 17.55 -27.08
C PHE A 356 14.47 18.86 -27.15
N PRO A 357 14.32 19.69 -28.19
CA PRO A 357 13.31 19.63 -29.26
C PRO A 357 13.71 18.91 -30.55
N ASP A 358 14.87 18.30 -30.62
CA ASP A 358 15.44 17.75 -31.85
C ASP A 358 15.08 16.27 -32.13
N PHE A 359 14.32 15.62 -31.23
CA PHE A 359 13.81 14.25 -31.34
C PHE A 359 14.87 13.18 -31.62
N GLN A 360 16.12 13.43 -31.20
CA GLN A 360 17.21 12.48 -31.40
C GLN A 360 17.10 11.32 -30.41
N ARG A 361 17.37 10.11 -30.89
CA ARG A 361 17.39 8.91 -30.08
C ARG A 361 18.52 8.95 -29.04
N LYS A 362 18.19 8.72 -27.79
CA LYS A 362 19.10 8.50 -26.68
C LYS A 362 19.23 7.00 -26.40
N GLU A 363 20.04 6.63 -25.41
CA GLU A 363 20.23 5.24 -25.01
C GLU A 363 18.92 4.56 -24.55
N ARG A 364 18.87 3.22 -24.65
CA ARG A 364 17.83 2.41 -24.03
C ARG A 364 17.98 2.49 -22.51
N ASP A 365 17.00 3.06 -21.83
CA ASP A 365 17.07 3.34 -20.40
C ASP A 365 16.31 2.27 -19.56
N ARG A 366 15.12 1.82 -20.00
CA ARG A 366 14.25 0.98 -19.18
C ARG A 366 13.45 -0.06 -19.96
N ILE A 367 14.00 -1.25 -20.09
CA ILE A 367 13.28 -2.42 -20.61
C ILE A 367 12.10 -2.78 -19.67
N VAL A 368 12.35 -2.79 -18.36
CA VAL A 368 11.29 -3.05 -17.38
C VAL A 368 10.41 -1.80 -17.25
N TYR A 369 9.12 -1.98 -17.42
CA TYR A 369 8.00 -1.04 -17.46
C TYR A 369 7.76 -0.41 -18.83
N TYR A 370 8.68 0.35 -19.42
CA TYR A 370 8.41 1.15 -20.64
C TYR A 370 7.92 0.30 -21.82
N ASP A 371 8.48 -0.90 -22.02
CA ASP A 371 8.07 -1.80 -23.09
C ASP A 371 6.60 -2.27 -22.89
N GLY A 372 6.25 -2.65 -21.67
CA GLY A 372 4.89 -3.05 -21.30
C GLY A 372 3.89 -1.89 -21.39
N GLU A 373 4.27 -0.71 -20.88
CA GLU A 373 3.48 0.53 -20.95
C GLU A 373 3.13 0.88 -22.40
N ALA A 374 4.14 0.90 -23.29
CA ALA A 374 3.95 1.23 -24.71
C ALA A 374 3.03 0.22 -25.43
N THR A 375 3.24 -1.08 -25.18
CA THR A 375 2.42 -2.13 -25.77
C THR A 375 0.97 -2.05 -25.31
N PHE A 376 0.74 -1.79 -24.02
CA PHE A 376 -0.60 -1.57 -23.46
C PHE A 376 -1.25 -0.32 -24.05
N ALA A 377 -0.50 0.78 -24.17
CA ALA A 377 -0.98 2.03 -24.73
C ALA A 377 -1.41 1.89 -26.20
N LEU A 378 -0.63 1.18 -27.02
CA LEU A 378 -1.00 0.91 -28.42
C LEU A 378 -2.30 0.10 -28.53
N ALA A 379 -2.49 -0.93 -27.69
CA ALA A 379 -3.74 -1.68 -27.67
C ALA A 379 -4.94 -0.81 -27.23
N ARG A 380 -4.73 0.11 -26.29
CA ARG A 380 -5.74 1.10 -25.86
C ARG A 380 -6.05 2.11 -26.97
N ALA A 381 -5.04 2.58 -27.69
CA ALA A 381 -5.22 3.46 -28.84
C ALA A 381 -6.04 2.77 -29.94
N TYR A 382 -5.77 1.48 -30.22
CA TYR A 382 -6.60 0.68 -31.12
C TYR A 382 -8.07 0.59 -30.65
N SER A 383 -8.29 0.44 -29.34
CA SER A 383 -9.65 0.39 -28.79
C SER A 383 -10.48 1.65 -29.11
N ILE A 384 -9.83 2.82 -29.18
CA ILE A 384 -10.46 4.12 -29.49
C ILE A 384 -10.54 4.35 -30.98
N THR A 385 -9.40 4.24 -31.69
CA THR A 385 -9.28 4.70 -33.10
C THR A 385 -9.68 3.67 -34.15
N LYS A 386 -9.59 2.38 -33.81
CA LYS A 386 -9.72 1.21 -34.71
C LYS A 386 -8.64 1.18 -35.81
N ASP A 387 -7.53 1.90 -35.64
CA ASP A 387 -6.40 1.83 -36.56
C ASP A 387 -5.55 0.58 -36.29
N ASN A 388 -5.56 -0.36 -37.25
CA ASN A 388 -4.88 -1.65 -37.13
C ASN A 388 -3.37 -1.51 -36.91
N ARG A 389 -2.72 -0.43 -37.34
CA ARG A 389 -1.30 -0.20 -37.12
C ARG A 389 -0.91 -0.32 -35.64
N TYR A 390 -1.78 0.14 -34.75
CA TYR A 390 -1.54 0.08 -33.30
C TYR A 390 -1.65 -1.33 -32.75
N LEU A 391 -2.64 -2.10 -33.18
CA LEU A 391 -2.77 -3.50 -32.75
C LEU A 391 -1.63 -4.35 -33.30
N ASP A 392 -1.29 -4.19 -34.61
CA ASP A 392 -0.19 -4.91 -35.25
C ASP A 392 1.15 -4.63 -34.55
N ALA A 393 1.41 -3.39 -34.14
CA ALA A 393 2.60 -3.02 -33.40
C ALA A 393 2.61 -3.59 -31.98
N ALA A 394 1.47 -3.59 -31.28
CA ALA A 394 1.34 -4.20 -29.96
C ALA A 394 1.59 -5.72 -30.01
N GLU A 395 1.07 -6.40 -31.03
CA GLU A 395 1.31 -7.83 -31.27
C GLU A 395 2.77 -8.12 -31.58
N LYS A 396 3.41 -7.30 -32.41
CA LYS A 396 4.82 -7.41 -32.74
C LYS A 396 5.71 -7.28 -31.50
N ALA A 397 5.35 -6.38 -30.57
CA ALA A 397 6.03 -6.26 -29.27
C ALA A 397 5.80 -7.50 -28.40
N LEU A 398 4.58 -8.06 -28.34
CA LEU A 398 4.33 -9.30 -27.60
C LEU A 398 5.13 -10.47 -28.17
N ASP A 399 5.26 -10.60 -29.48
CA ASP A 399 6.12 -11.62 -30.11
C ASP A 399 7.60 -11.44 -29.73
N TYR A 400 8.08 -10.20 -29.64
CA TYR A 400 9.41 -9.90 -29.12
C TYR A 400 9.58 -10.29 -27.65
N PHE A 401 8.58 -9.99 -26.79
CA PHE A 401 8.61 -10.34 -25.37
C PHE A 401 8.63 -11.86 -25.15
N ILE A 402 7.84 -12.60 -25.92
CA ILE A 402 7.82 -14.07 -25.89
C ILE A 402 9.19 -14.62 -26.26
N LYS A 403 9.76 -14.15 -27.37
CA LYS A 403 11.07 -14.58 -27.87
C LYS A 403 12.20 -14.32 -26.86
N ASN A 404 12.11 -13.23 -26.09
CA ASN A 404 13.13 -12.79 -25.15
C ASN A 404 12.82 -13.10 -23.68
N ASP A 405 11.83 -13.98 -23.40
CA ASP A 405 11.43 -14.45 -22.07
C ASP A 405 11.21 -13.33 -21.05
N TYR A 406 10.36 -12.36 -21.39
CA TYR A 406 10.04 -11.23 -20.52
C TYR A 406 9.26 -11.60 -19.23
N THR A 407 8.78 -12.84 -19.10
CA THR A 407 8.14 -13.32 -17.85
C THR A 407 9.08 -13.23 -16.65
N ARG A 408 10.42 -13.28 -16.88
CA ARG A 408 11.44 -13.12 -15.83
C ARG A 408 11.40 -11.77 -15.11
N PHE A 409 10.85 -10.73 -15.74
CA PHE A 409 10.78 -9.39 -15.14
C PHE A 409 9.65 -9.25 -14.13
N CYS A 410 8.64 -10.12 -14.15
CA CYS A 410 7.46 -10.05 -13.29
C CYS A 410 6.78 -8.67 -13.40
N ASP A 411 6.61 -8.20 -14.63
CA ASP A 411 6.14 -6.86 -14.94
C ASP A 411 4.61 -6.83 -15.11
N HIS A 412 3.95 -5.98 -14.36
CA HIS A 412 2.49 -5.79 -14.39
C HIS A 412 2.01 -5.10 -15.67
N TRP A 413 2.83 -4.22 -16.28
CA TRP A 413 2.47 -3.57 -17.54
C TRP A 413 2.40 -4.58 -18.69
N ILE A 414 3.27 -5.58 -18.69
CA ILE A 414 3.17 -6.71 -19.64
C ILE A 414 1.86 -7.47 -19.41
N ALA A 415 1.45 -7.68 -18.17
CA ALA A 415 0.17 -8.34 -17.88
C ALA A 415 -1.03 -7.52 -18.38
N TYR A 416 -1.02 -6.19 -18.19
CA TYR A 416 -2.01 -5.30 -18.77
C TYR A 416 -1.99 -5.32 -20.31
N ALA A 417 -0.81 -5.26 -20.92
CA ALA A 417 -0.64 -5.30 -22.38
C ALA A 417 -1.24 -6.59 -22.98
N VAL A 418 -0.87 -7.75 -22.44
CA VAL A 418 -1.40 -9.04 -22.88
C VAL A 418 -2.92 -9.10 -22.71
N ASN A 419 -3.42 -8.65 -21.56
CA ASN A 419 -4.86 -8.64 -21.31
C ASN A 419 -5.60 -7.77 -22.33
N GLU A 420 -5.09 -6.57 -22.64
CA GLU A 420 -5.73 -5.64 -23.58
C GLU A 420 -5.66 -6.14 -25.04
N VAL A 421 -4.48 -6.55 -25.51
CA VAL A 421 -4.30 -7.08 -26.88
C VAL A 421 -5.24 -8.27 -27.14
N THR A 422 -5.34 -9.18 -26.16
CA THR A 422 -6.16 -10.40 -26.31
C THR A 422 -7.68 -10.16 -26.17
N ILE A 423 -8.12 -8.94 -25.84
CA ILE A 423 -9.52 -8.54 -26.01
C ILE A 423 -9.87 -8.51 -27.50
N HIS A 424 -8.92 -8.05 -28.33
CA HIS A 424 -9.10 -7.83 -29.76
C HIS A 424 -8.66 -9.03 -30.59
N ASP A 425 -7.49 -9.58 -30.29
CA ASP A 425 -6.95 -10.76 -30.98
C ASP A 425 -6.43 -11.81 -29.98
N PRO A 426 -7.28 -12.77 -29.56
CA PRO A 426 -6.95 -13.75 -28.53
C PRO A 426 -6.10 -14.93 -29.08
N LYS A 427 -4.95 -14.64 -29.68
CA LYS A 427 -4.02 -15.67 -30.17
C LYS A 427 -3.50 -16.53 -29.02
N GLU A 428 -3.48 -17.84 -29.20
CA GLU A 428 -3.08 -18.82 -28.18
C GLU A 428 -1.70 -18.48 -27.58
N ARG A 429 -0.72 -18.08 -28.40
CA ARG A 429 0.63 -17.75 -27.91
C ARG A 429 0.66 -16.59 -26.92
N TYR A 430 -0.20 -15.58 -27.10
CA TYR A 430 -0.32 -14.45 -26.18
C TYR A 430 -1.03 -14.84 -24.89
N LEU A 431 -2.09 -15.65 -25.00
CA LEU A 431 -2.82 -16.20 -23.85
C LEU A 431 -1.90 -17.10 -22.99
N ASN A 432 -1.12 -17.96 -23.64
CA ASN A 432 -0.09 -18.77 -22.96
C ASN A 432 0.94 -17.91 -22.26
N PHE A 433 1.43 -16.84 -22.90
CA PHE A 433 2.42 -15.93 -22.34
C PHE A 433 1.88 -15.17 -21.11
N GLY A 434 0.66 -14.65 -21.17
CA GLY A 434 0.03 -13.94 -20.04
C GLY A 434 -0.20 -14.85 -18.83
N LEU A 435 -0.70 -16.08 -19.03
CA LEU A 435 -0.84 -17.06 -17.96
C LEU A 435 0.52 -17.46 -17.38
N LYS A 436 1.54 -17.67 -18.23
CA LYS A 436 2.91 -17.98 -17.81
C LYS A 436 3.51 -16.84 -16.96
N ASN A 437 3.33 -15.59 -17.36
CA ASN A 437 3.82 -14.43 -16.61
C ASN A 437 3.32 -14.40 -15.16
N ALA A 438 2.06 -14.72 -14.93
CA ALA A 438 1.52 -14.84 -13.58
C ALA A 438 1.99 -16.12 -12.87
N ASN A 439 1.81 -17.29 -13.49
CA ASN A 439 2.03 -18.59 -12.88
C ASN A 439 3.48 -18.83 -12.44
N ASP A 440 4.45 -18.45 -13.28
CA ASP A 440 5.88 -18.65 -12.99
C ASP A 440 6.37 -17.74 -11.85
N ASN A 441 5.64 -16.65 -11.57
CA ASN A 441 5.97 -15.69 -10.53
C ASN A 441 5.16 -15.87 -9.23
N LEU A 442 4.22 -16.84 -9.15
CA LEU A 442 3.33 -17.00 -7.98
C LEU A 442 4.10 -17.14 -6.67
N ASN A 443 5.14 -18.00 -6.63
CA ASN A 443 5.91 -18.22 -5.41
C ASN A 443 6.66 -16.95 -4.96
N LYS A 444 7.25 -16.21 -5.90
CA LYS A 444 7.90 -14.92 -5.63
C LYS A 444 6.89 -13.90 -5.08
N ILE A 445 5.74 -13.78 -5.74
CA ILE A 445 4.70 -12.83 -5.35
C ILE A 445 4.10 -13.19 -3.98
N PHE A 446 3.80 -14.47 -3.74
CA PHE A 446 3.22 -14.95 -2.49
C PHE A 446 4.12 -14.67 -1.29
N ASN A 447 5.43 -14.91 -1.42
CA ASN A 447 6.42 -14.79 -0.34
C ASN A 447 7.07 -13.41 -0.23
N GLN A 448 6.64 -12.42 -1.04
CA GLN A 448 7.19 -11.08 -0.95
C GLN A 448 6.86 -10.42 0.39
N ASP A 449 7.87 -10.03 1.14
CA ASP A 449 7.78 -9.42 2.46
C ASP A 449 7.68 -7.89 2.47
N THR A 450 7.64 -7.27 1.29
CA THR A 450 7.30 -5.86 1.11
C THR A 450 5.86 -5.71 0.60
N THR A 451 5.25 -4.56 0.88
CA THR A 451 3.94 -4.22 0.34
C THR A 451 4.02 -3.79 -1.14
N PHE A 452 4.75 -4.56 -1.95
CA PHE A 452 5.01 -4.25 -3.35
C PHE A 452 3.70 -4.20 -4.15
N HIS A 453 3.30 -2.99 -4.53
CA HIS A 453 1.93 -2.66 -4.96
C HIS A 453 1.57 -3.21 -6.34
N THR A 454 2.52 -3.30 -7.29
CA THR A 454 2.22 -3.72 -8.67
C THR A 454 1.91 -5.20 -8.83
N PHE A 455 2.18 -6.02 -7.81
CA PHE A 455 1.88 -7.45 -7.89
C PHE A 455 0.39 -7.77 -7.93
N LEU A 456 -0.44 -6.99 -7.23
CA LEU A 456 -1.88 -7.18 -7.32
C LEU A 456 -2.41 -6.78 -8.70
N GLU A 457 -1.85 -5.74 -9.31
CA GLU A 457 -2.20 -5.34 -10.68
C GLU A 457 -1.88 -6.46 -11.69
N LEU A 458 -0.68 -7.05 -11.61
CA LEU A 458 -0.28 -8.19 -12.45
C LEU A 458 -1.27 -9.36 -12.31
N LEU A 459 -1.56 -9.75 -11.07
CA LEU A 459 -2.46 -10.86 -10.79
C LEU A 459 -3.88 -10.59 -11.29
N MET A 460 -4.38 -9.36 -11.13
CA MET A 460 -5.73 -9.00 -11.56
C MET A 460 -5.86 -8.91 -13.09
N ALA A 461 -4.83 -8.44 -13.80
CA ALA A 461 -4.79 -8.49 -15.26
C ALA A 461 -4.79 -9.94 -15.78
N ALA A 462 -4.00 -10.81 -15.14
CA ALA A 462 -4.00 -12.24 -15.45
C ALA A 462 -5.33 -12.93 -15.09
N PHE A 463 -6.02 -12.49 -14.03
CA PHE A 463 -7.35 -12.98 -13.69
C PHE A 463 -8.39 -12.62 -14.77
N SER A 464 -8.37 -11.39 -15.26
CA SER A 464 -9.26 -10.97 -16.36
C SER A 464 -8.98 -11.76 -17.64
N LEU A 465 -7.72 -12.06 -17.92
CA LEU A 465 -7.31 -12.94 -19.02
C LEU A 465 -7.85 -14.38 -18.84
N TYR A 466 -7.65 -14.97 -17.66
CA TYR A 466 -8.13 -16.32 -17.33
C TYR A 466 -9.65 -16.43 -17.49
N GLU A 467 -10.40 -15.45 -16.99
CA GLU A 467 -11.84 -15.44 -17.09
C GLU A 467 -12.32 -15.34 -18.55
N ARG A 468 -11.68 -14.52 -19.38
CA ARG A 468 -11.97 -14.42 -20.82
C ARG A 468 -11.74 -15.75 -21.53
N ILE A 469 -10.66 -16.47 -21.21
CA ILE A 469 -10.38 -17.80 -21.77
C ILE A 469 -11.53 -18.76 -21.44
N LYS A 470 -12.00 -18.76 -20.18
CA LYS A 470 -13.11 -19.62 -19.76
C LYS A 470 -14.44 -19.23 -20.39
N GLU A 471 -14.81 -17.96 -20.35
CA GLU A 471 -16.09 -17.47 -20.85
C GLU A 471 -16.25 -17.68 -22.35
N LYS A 472 -15.16 -17.48 -23.10
CA LYS A 472 -15.16 -17.67 -24.57
C LYS A 472 -14.80 -19.09 -25.00
N ASN A 473 -14.53 -19.98 -24.03
CA ASN A 473 -14.10 -21.39 -24.28
C ASN A 473 -12.93 -21.49 -25.27
N ILE A 474 -11.89 -20.62 -25.08
CA ILE A 474 -10.72 -20.59 -25.95
C ILE A 474 -9.77 -21.72 -25.55
N TYR A 475 -9.30 -22.49 -26.53
CA TYR A 475 -8.25 -23.47 -26.27
C TYR A 475 -6.93 -22.76 -25.98
N VAL A 476 -6.31 -23.12 -24.84
CA VAL A 476 -5.00 -22.60 -24.39
C VAL A 476 -4.23 -23.74 -23.76
N SER A 477 -3.13 -24.15 -24.39
CA SER A 477 -2.34 -25.31 -23.96
C SER A 477 -1.73 -25.14 -22.56
N TYR A 478 -1.37 -23.91 -22.18
CA TYR A 478 -0.80 -23.61 -20.86
C TYR A 478 -1.78 -23.81 -19.69
N MET A 479 -3.10 -23.85 -19.94
CA MET A 479 -4.10 -24.10 -18.90
C MET A 479 -3.87 -25.42 -18.14
N GLN A 480 -3.25 -26.42 -18.78
CA GLN A 480 -2.91 -27.69 -18.14
C GLN A 480 -1.81 -27.56 -17.06
N ARG A 481 -1.02 -26.51 -17.10
CA ARG A 481 0.10 -26.22 -16.19
C ARG A 481 -0.22 -25.08 -15.23
N PHE A 482 -1.33 -24.37 -15.45
CA PHE A 482 -1.71 -23.22 -14.67
C PHE A 482 -2.23 -23.65 -13.29
N ASN A 483 -1.53 -23.26 -12.23
CA ASN A 483 -1.94 -23.59 -10.85
C ASN A 483 -2.99 -22.58 -10.36
N PHE A 484 -4.24 -22.84 -10.74
CA PHE A 484 -5.37 -21.97 -10.44
C PHE A 484 -5.58 -21.78 -8.92
N GLU A 485 -5.44 -22.85 -8.12
CA GLU A 485 -5.61 -22.74 -6.67
C GLU A 485 -4.55 -21.83 -6.04
N ALA A 486 -3.27 -22.05 -6.36
CA ALA A 486 -2.19 -21.18 -5.89
C ALA A 486 -2.37 -19.74 -6.39
N PHE A 487 -2.86 -19.55 -7.61
CA PHE A 487 -3.12 -18.25 -8.18
C PHE A 487 -4.19 -17.47 -7.38
N ILE A 488 -5.34 -18.07 -7.10
CA ILE A 488 -6.41 -17.43 -6.31
C ILE A 488 -5.94 -17.14 -4.87
N ARG A 489 -5.26 -18.09 -4.22
CA ARG A 489 -4.68 -17.87 -2.88
C ARG A 489 -3.68 -16.72 -2.88
N THR A 490 -2.86 -16.59 -3.92
CA THR A 490 -1.88 -15.51 -4.05
C THR A 490 -2.57 -14.15 -4.22
N ILE A 491 -3.66 -14.06 -4.99
CA ILE A 491 -4.45 -12.82 -5.13
C ILE A 491 -4.95 -12.36 -3.75
N TYR A 492 -5.63 -13.23 -3.00
CA TYR A 492 -6.19 -12.88 -1.68
C TYR A 492 -5.10 -12.52 -0.68
N ARG A 493 -4.02 -13.32 -0.65
CA ARG A 493 -2.87 -12.99 0.21
C ARG A 493 -2.29 -11.62 -0.11
N ARG A 494 -2.08 -11.29 -1.39
CA ARG A 494 -1.53 -9.97 -1.76
C ARG A 494 -2.48 -8.84 -1.46
N ALA A 495 -3.76 -9.00 -1.77
CA ALA A 495 -4.77 -7.99 -1.44
C ALA A 495 -4.82 -7.71 0.07
N HIS A 496 -4.76 -8.75 0.91
CA HIS A 496 -4.72 -8.59 2.36
C HIS A 496 -3.39 -7.99 2.85
N TYR A 497 -2.26 -8.51 2.37
CA TYR A 497 -0.92 -8.08 2.81
C TYR A 497 -0.62 -6.61 2.46
N MET A 498 -1.13 -6.12 1.33
CA MET A 498 -0.96 -4.73 0.91
C MET A 498 -1.59 -3.73 1.89
N LEU A 499 -2.59 -4.13 2.69
CA LEU A 499 -3.12 -3.30 3.78
C LEU A 499 -2.05 -2.97 4.83
N GLY A 500 -0.97 -3.74 4.90
CA GLY A 500 0.21 -3.40 5.69
C GLY A 500 0.90 -2.08 5.26
N GLY A 501 0.66 -1.60 4.05
CA GLY A 501 1.08 -0.28 3.57
C GLY A 501 0.02 0.81 3.72
N TYR A 502 -1.18 0.48 4.18
CA TYR A 502 -2.26 1.43 4.38
C TYR A 502 -2.17 2.05 5.78
N LEU A 503 -2.17 3.37 5.85
CA LEU A 503 -1.98 4.12 7.08
C LEU A 503 -3.30 4.27 7.85
N TYR A 504 -3.68 3.21 8.52
CA TYR A 504 -4.76 3.27 9.52
C TYR A 504 -4.39 4.20 10.69
N PRO A 505 -5.36 4.73 11.45
CA PRO A 505 -5.13 5.58 12.61
C PRO A 505 -4.09 5.07 13.60
N GLU A 506 -4.06 3.77 13.89
CA GLU A 506 -3.13 3.13 14.83
C GLU A 506 -1.66 3.20 14.41
N ILE A 507 -1.39 3.48 13.15
CA ILE A 507 -0.05 3.69 12.59
C ILE A 507 0.15 5.18 12.26
N ALA A 508 -0.82 5.81 11.60
CA ALA A 508 -0.75 7.22 11.20
C ALA A 508 -0.52 8.15 12.39
N MET A 509 -1.09 7.84 13.56
CA MET A 509 -0.96 8.66 14.77
C MET A 509 0.48 8.90 15.24
N TYR A 510 1.44 8.09 14.77
CA TYR A 510 2.87 8.24 15.08
C TYR A 510 3.66 8.95 13.97
N MET A 511 3.02 9.35 12.87
CA MET A 511 3.64 10.21 11.86
C MET A 511 3.74 11.66 12.33
N LYS A 512 4.49 12.49 11.61
CA LYS A 512 4.74 13.89 12.02
C LYS A 512 3.46 14.74 12.00
N VAL A 513 2.64 14.58 10.94
CA VAL A 513 1.32 15.22 10.78
C VAL A 513 0.31 14.14 10.40
N PRO A 514 -0.28 13.44 11.40
CA PRO A 514 -1.10 12.26 11.19
C PRO A 514 -2.29 12.44 10.26
N GLU A 515 -3.02 13.55 10.40
CA GLU A 515 -4.23 13.82 9.62
C GLU A 515 -3.96 14.03 8.12
N SER A 516 -2.74 14.45 7.76
CA SER A 516 -2.36 14.67 6.36
C SER A 516 -2.13 13.38 5.58
N VAL A 517 -1.93 12.26 6.28
CA VAL A 517 -1.51 10.97 5.67
C VAL A 517 -2.38 9.78 6.05
N VAL A 518 -3.28 9.93 7.01
CA VAL A 518 -4.19 8.84 7.41
C VAL A 518 -5.06 8.40 6.22
N TYR A 519 -5.36 7.10 6.18
CA TYR A 519 -6.20 6.48 5.15
C TYR A 519 -5.64 6.57 3.72
N THR A 520 -4.31 6.66 3.58
CA THR A 520 -3.62 6.50 2.29
C THR A 520 -2.56 5.41 2.35
N PHE A 521 -1.95 5.09 1.22
CA PHE A 521 -0.90 4.09 1.12
C PHE A 521 0.50 4.69 1.18
N CYS A 522 1.41 3.95 1.82
CA CYS A 522 2.84 4.25 1.87
C CYS A 522 3.69 3.05 1.48
N VAL A 523 4.93 3.30 1.12
CA VAL A 523 5.97 2.29 0.90
C VAL A 523 6.78 2.12 2.18
N ARG A 524 6.42 1.14 3.03
CA ARG A 524 7.05 0.91 4.35
C ARG A 524 8.58 0.81 4.29
N HIS A 525 9.07 -0.01 3.37
CA HIS A 525 10.52 -0.29 3.22
C HIS A 525 11.32 0.90 2.67
N ASP A 526 10.66 2.00 2.30
CA ASP A 526 11.29 3.26 1.89
C ASP A 526 10.86 4.40 2.83
N SER A 527 11.10 4.20 4.12
CA SER A 527 10.81 5.17 5.20
C SER A 527 9.36 5.68 5.18
N TYR A 528 8.41 4.80 4.91
CA TYR A 528 6.98 5.14 4.78
C TYR A 528 6.67 6.16 3.69
N ARG A 529 7.53 6.33 2.71
CA ARG A 529 7.30 7.26 1.61
C ARG A 529 5.90 7.13 1.04
N ILE A 530 5.24 8.26 0.87
CA ILE A 530 3.99 8.40 0.13
C ILE A 530 4.30 9.22 -1.11
N ARG A 531 4.12 8.66 -2.30
CA ARG A 531 4.26 9.34 -3.57
C ARG A 531 3.05 9.02 -4.44
N ILE A 532 2.64 9.97 -5.27
CA ILE A 532 1.41 9.87 -6.06
C ILE A 532 1.31 8.59 -6.88
N ASP A 533 2.42 8.13 -7.47
CA ASP A 533 2.45 6.87 -8.22
C ASP A 533 2.45 5.62 -7.32
N ASP A 534 3.02 5.67 -6.12
CA ASP A 534 2.88 4.58 -5.16
C ASP A 534 1.39 4.37 -4.83
N VAL A 535 0.67 5.45 -4.50
CA VAL A 535 -0.78 5.39 -4.19
C VAL A 535 -1.58 4.94 -5.42
N GLN A 536 -1.24 5.43 -6.62
CA GLN A 536 -1.88 5.03 -7.89
C GLN A 536 -1.85 3.51 -8.08
N HIS A 537 -0.68 2.86 -7.93
CA HIS A 537 -0.56 1.43 -8.14
C HIS A 537 -1.31 0.59 -7.09
N TYR A 538 -1.34 1.03 -5.83
CA TYR A 538 -2.21 0.38 -4.83
C TYR A 538 -3.67 0.43 -5.27
N ILE A 539 -4.15 1.60 -5.68
CA ILE A 539 -5.53 1.79 -6.13
C ILE A 539 -5.81 0.97 -7.38
N GLY A 540 -4.91 0.95 -8.37
CA GLY A 540 -5.05 0.16 -9.59
C GLY A 540 -5.28 -1.34 -9.30
N GLY A 541 -4.51 -1.90 -8.38
CA GLY A 541 -4.70 -3.28 -7.92
C GLY A 541 -6.05 -3.50 -7.24
N TYR A 542 -6.41 -2.64 -6.28
CA TYR A 542 -7.70 -2.76 -5.56
C TYR A 542 -8.91 -2.44 -6.45
N TYR A 543 -8.81 -1.52 -7.40
CA TYR A 543 -9.87 -1.24 -8.37
C TYR A 543 -10.23 -2.50 -9.17
N ASN A 544 -9.23 -3.18 -9.72
CA ASN A 544 -9.45 -4.40 -10.48
C ASN A 544 -9.94 -5.55 -9.59
N PHE A 545 -9.45 -5.64 -8.35
CA PHE A 545 -9.93 -6.60 -7.37
C PHE A 545 -11.40 -6.34 -6.99
N TYR A 546 -11.79 -5.09 -6.76
CA TYR A 546 -13.17 -4.69 -6.47
C TYR A 546 -14.13 -5.06 -7.60
N ARG A 547 -13.77 -4.78 -8.85
CA ARG A 547 -14.59 -5.10 -10.03
C ARG A 547 -14.82 -6.59 -10.21
N ASN A 548 -13.86 -7.41 -9.82
CA ASN A 548 -13.91 -8.86 -9.96
C ASN A 548 -14.25 -9.59 -8.65
N PHE A 549 -14.55 -8.85 -7.57
CA PHE A 549 -14.66 -9.39 -6.22
C PHE A 549 -15.63 -10.57 -6.10
N ASP A 550 -16.85 -10.44 -6.64
CA ASP A 550 -17.89 -11.46 -6.45
C ASP A 550 -17.45 -12.81 -7.03
N LYS A 551 -16.84 -12.80 -8.21
CA LYS A 551 -16.34 -13.98 -8.90
C LYS A 551 -15.10 -14.57 -8.23
N LEU A 552 -14.17 -13.71 -7.82
CA LEU A 552 -13.00 -14.12 -7.03
C LEU A 552 -13.41 -14.76 -5.71
N ASN A 553 -14.38 -14.18 -5.01
CA ASN A 553 -14.87 -14.68 -3.72
C ASN A 553 -15.53 -16.04 -3.88
N GLU A 554 -16.28 -16.25 -4.97
CA GLU A 554 -16.83 -17.59 -5.28
C GLU A 554 -15.72 -18.64 -5.43
N TYR A 555 -14.67 -18.34 -6.21
CA TYR A 555 -13.53 -19.25 -6.38
C TYR A 555 -12.76 -19.48 -5.08
N TYR A 556 -12.54 -18.41 -4.31
CA TYR A 556 -11.80 -18.51 -3.05
C TYR A 556 -12.54 -19.41 -2.05
N LYS A 557 -13.87 -19.26 -1.91
CA LYS A 557 -14.71 -20.12 -1.08
C LYS A 557 -14.66 -21.57 -1.55
N GLN A 558 -14.79 -21.83 -2.85
CA GLN A 558 -14.69 -23.19 -3.41
C GLN A 558 -13.35 -23.87 -3.09
N ILE A 559 -12.27 -23.10 -2.96
CA ILE A 559 -10.93 -23.60 -2.63
C ILE A 559 -10.78 -23.82 -1.12
N THR A 560 -11.32 -22.92 -0.28
CA THR A 560 -11.16 -22.96 1.18
C THR A 560 -12.13 -23.94 1.85
N ASP A 561 -13.34 -24.13 1.31
CA ASP A 561 -14.38 -25.02 1.86
C ASP A 561 -14.17 -26.51 1.52
N LYS A 562 -13.18 -26.83 0.68
CA LYS A 562 -12.84 -28.23 0.42
C LYS A 562 -12.30 -28.89 1.70
N PRO A 563 -12.83 -30.07 2.12
CA PRO A 563 -12.24 -30.80 3.24
C PRO A 563 -10.77 -31.12 2.93
N LYS A 564 -9.87 -30.80 3.86
CA LYS A 564 -8.43 -31.08 3.72
C LYS A 564 -8.21 -32.58 3.49
N THR A 565 -7.98 -33.00 2.26
CA THR A 565 -7.43 -34.33 1.96
C THR A 565 -5.97 -34.32 2.44
N ARG A 566 -5.67 -35.20 3.42
CA ARG A 566 -4.30 -35.42 3.92
C ARG A 566 -3.42 -35.91 2.77
N GLN A 567 -2.71 -34.98 2.09
CA GLN A 567 -1.52 -35.35 1.31
C GLN A 567 -0.58 -34.13 1.16
N SER A 568 0.67 -34.34 1.60
CA SER A 568 1.90 -33.56 1.38
C SER A 568 1.90 -32.10 1.90
N GLU A 569 2.08 -31.97 3.21
CA GLU A 569 2.63 -30.73 3.81
C GLU A 569 4.16 -30.77 3.68
N THR A 570 4.76 -29.78 3.03
CA THR A 570 6.19 -29.49 3.22
C THR A 570 6.37 -28.76 4.56
N PRO A 571 7.50 -28.92 5.28
CA PRO A 571 7.69 -28.37 6.64
C PRO A 571 7.52 -26.85 6.78
N VAL A 572 7.52 -26.10 5.68
CA VAL A 572 7.33 -24.63 5.66
C VAL A 572 5.83 -24.25 5.75
N ASP A 573 4.93 -25.15 5.36
CA ASP A 573 3.48 -24.89 5.36
C ASP A 573 2.84 -25.10 6.74
N SER A 574 3.48 -25.86 7.65
CA SER A 574 2.89 -26.24 8.95
C SER A 574 2.83 -25.07 9.94
N GLU A 575 3.80 -24.18 9.97
CA GLU A 575 3.79 -23.02 10.87
C GLU A 575 2.85 -21.90 10.39
N ARG A 576 2.73 -21.73 9.05
CA ARG A 576 1.84 -20.72 8.44
C ARG A 576 0.37 -21.16 8.35
N ALA A 577 0.12 -22.47 8.18
CA ALA A 577 -1.22 -23.03 8.27
C ALA A 577 -1.81 -22.93 9.70
N SER A 578 -0.97 -22.85 10.73
CA SER A 578 -1.40 -22.68 12.12
C SER A 578 -2.08 -21.32 12.35
N PHE A 579 -1.64 -20.25 11.70
CA PHE A 579 -2.20 -18.90 11.84
C PHE A 579 -3.56 -18.73 11.16
N VAL A 580 -3.69 -19.16 9.91
CA VAL A 580 -4.99 -19.15 9.21
C VAL A 580 -6.00 -20.04 9.92
N ASN A 581 -5.55 -21.20 10.45
CA ASN A 581 -6.42 -22.09 11.23
C ASN A 581 -6.75 -21.51 12.61
N TRP A 582 -5.85 -20.75 13.25
CA TRP A 582 -6.13 -20.07 14.50
C TRP A 582 -7.18 -18.96 14.30
N ILE A 583 -7.07 -18.15 13.22
CA ILE A 583 -8.10 -17.16 12.88
C ILE A 583 -9.45 -17.84 12.61
N LEU A 584 -9.47 -18.94 11.82
CA LEU A 584 -10.70 -19.62 11.46
C LEU A 584 -11.30 -20.49 12.58
N SER A 585 -10.54 -20.83 13.62
CA SER A 585 -11.03 -21.60 14.76
C SER A 585 -11.42 -20.77 15.98
N ASN A 586 -11.15 -19.44 15.95
CA ASN A 586 -11.48 -18.52 17.05
C ASN A 586 -12.44 -17.39 16.61
N ILE A 587 -13.10 -17.53 15.46
CA ILE A 587 -14.33 -16.86 15.06
C ILE A 587 -15.49 -17.87 15.28
#